data_42c70e60d2983327861f91d2ce4bc0cb
#
_entry.id   42c70e60d2983327861f91d2ce4bc0cb
#
_cell.length_a   1.000
_cell.length_b   1.000
_cell.length_c   1.000
_cell.angle_alpha   90.00
_cell.angle_beta   90.00
_cell.angle_gamma   90.00
#
_symmetry.space_group_name_H-M   'P 1'
#
loop_
_entity.id
_entity.type
_entity.pdbx_description
1 polymer ?
#
loop_
_entity_poly.entity_id
_entity_poly.type
_entity_poly.pdbx_seq_one_letter_code
_entity_poly.pdbx_strand_id
1 'polypeptide(L)'
;MNLQELPQYISIDVAGSLEDRFMGSEELYARFLRKLLASADFDALQERTAAGDWQEALRRAHNLKGVCANLGLADLSAAFAGLVQLLRSEGFQPRQAQSQLAAIVPQWEKTLRYIGELE
;
A
#
# COMPACT_ATOMS: atom_id res chain seq x y z
N MET A 1 19.97 2.28 6.03
CA MET A 1 19.63 2.36 4.58
C MET A 1 19.09 3.75 4.27
N ASN A 2 19.47 4.33 3.16
CA ASN A 2 18.94 5.62 2.72
C ASN A 2 17.83 5.42 1.65
N LEU A 3 17.12 6.51 1.33
CA LEU A 3 16.01 6.46 0.36
C LEU A 3 16.43 5.91 -1.00
N GLN A 4 17.61 6.29 -1.47
CA GLN A 4 18.08 5.92 -2.80
C GLN A 4 18.39 4.43 -2.93
N GLU A 5 18.54 3.72 -1.82
CA GLU A 5 18.78 2.28 -1.83
C GLU A 5 17.49 1.46 -1.90
N LEU A 6 16.36 2.05 -1.48
CA LEU A 6 15.08 1.33 -1.46
C LEU A 6 14.69 0.67 -2.79
N PRO A 7 14.87 1.33 -3.96
CA PRO A 7 14.49 0.71 -5.24
C PRO A 7 15.22 -0.59 -5.56
N GLN A 8 16.33 -0.88 -4.88
CA GLN A 8 17.05 -2.15 -5.06
C GLN A 8 16.31 -3.33 -4.42
N TYR A 9 15.41 -3.06 -3.49
CA TYR A 9 14.78 -4.10 -2.68
C TYR A 9 13.26 -4.18 -2.85
N ILE A 10 12.62 -3.04 -3.13
CA ILE A 10 11.16 -2.96 -3.30
C ILE A 10 10.83 -2.12 -4.53
N SER A 11 9.61 -2.30 -5.04
CA SER A 11 9.11 -1.50 -6.15
C SER A 11 8.67 -0.13 -5.63
N ILE A 12 9.52 0.87 -5.83
CA ILE A 12 9.28 2.24 -5.39
C ILE A 12 9.96 3.22 -6.34
N ASP A 13 9.24 4.25 -6.74
CA ASP A 13 9.80 5.37 -7.52
C ASP A 13 10.19 6.50 -6.58
N VAL A 14 11.39 6.41 -6.03
CA VAL A 14 11.91 7.43 -5.10
C VAL A 14 12.13 8.76 -5.81
N ALA A 15 12.80 8.75 -6.95
CA ALA A 15 13.17 9.98 -7.65
C ALA A 15 11.94 10.78 -8.08
N GLY A 16 10.97 10.14 -8.72
CA GLY A 16 9.75 10.80 -9.18
C GLY A 16 8.90 11.33 -8.04
N SER A 17 8.73 10.53 -6.98
CA SER A 17 7.94 10.94 -5.82
C SER A 17 8.60 12.11 -5.09
N LEU A 18 9.91 12.05 -4.91
CA LEU A 18 10.67 13.10 -4.24
C LEU A 18 10.49 14.44 -4.95
N GLU A 19 10.59 14.46 -6.27
CA GLU A 19 10.44 15.66 -7.07
C GLU A 19 9.00 16.14 -7.17
N ASP A 20 8.08 15.24 -7.52
CA ASP A 20 6.70 15.61 -7.88
C ASP A 20 5.79 15.81 -6.66
N ARG A 21 6.07 15.13 -5.54
CA ARG A 21 5.16 15.11 -4.40
C ARG A 21 5.75 15.70 -3.13
N PHE A 22 7.07 15.65 -2.97
CA PHE A 22 7.72 16.06 -1.73
C PHE A 22 8.67 17.24 -1.92
N MET A 23 8.60 17.92 -3.06
CA MET A 23 9.36 19.14 -3.34
C MET A 23 10.88 18.98 -3.10
N GLY A 24 11.41 17.79 -3.36
CA GLY A 24 12.81 17.48 -3.16
C GLY A 24 13.22 17.23 -1.71
N SER A 25 12.27 17.24 -0.78
CA SER A 25 12.57 17.04 0.66
C SER A 25 12.65 15.57 1.01
N GLU A 26 13.86 15.03 1.14
CA GLU A 26 14.06 13.64 1.57
C GLU A 26 13.52 13.40 2.98
N GLU A 27 13.70 14.37 3.88
CA GLU A 27 13.19 14.28 5.25
C GLU A 27 11.68 14.14 5.29
N LEU A 28 10.98 14.95 4.51
CA LEU A 28 9.52 14.90 4.43
C LEU A 28 9.06 13.56 3.84
N TYR A 29 9.67 13.11 2.77
CA TYR A 29 9.35 11.84 2.13
C TYR A 29 9.55 10.67 3.10
N ALA A 30 10.70 10.62 3.76
CA ALA A 30 10.99 9.57 4.74
C ALA A 30 9.99 9.57 5.88
N ARG A 31 9.56 10.76 6.32
CA ARG A 31 8.53 10.88 7.37
C ARG A 31 7.21 10.25 6.94
N PHE A 32 6.77 10.52 5.71
CA PHE A 32 5.53 9.94 5.20
C PHE A 32 5.64 8.43 4.97
N LEU A 33 6.79 7.95 4.51
CA LEU A 33 7.04 6.51 4.42
C LEU A 33 6.95 5.84 5.80
N ARG A 34 7.53 6.45 6.83
CA ARG A 34 7.47 5.90 8.19
C ARG A 34 6.05 5.90 8.75
N LYS A 35 5.20 6.84 8.36
CA LYS A 35 3.79 6.83 8.76
C LYS A 35 3.08 5.57 8.28
N LEU A 36 3.50 5.01 7.15
CA LEU A 36 2.93 3.77 6.65
C LEU A 36 3.17 2.61 7.63
N LEU A 37 4.30 2.60 8.33
CA LEU A 37 4.61 1.57 9.32
C LEU A 37 3.64 1.59 10.50
N ALA A 38 3.12 2.77 10.84
CA ALA A 38 2.19 2.95 11.96
C ALA A 38 0.73 2.87 11.52
N SER A 39 0.46 2.70 10.23
CA SER A 39 -0.90 2.69 9.70
C SER A 39 -1.64 1.42 10.11
N ALA A 40 -2.87 1.59 10.59
CA ALA A 40 -3.76 0.47 10.91
C ALA A 40 -4.66 0.06 9.74
N ASP A 41 -4.54 0.72 8.58
CA ASP A 41 -5.46 0.50 7.46
C ASP A 41 -5.34 -0.90 6.87
N PHE A 42 -4.13 -1.46 6.78
CA PHE A 42 -3.98 -2.80 6.21
C PHE A 42 -4.56 -3.88 7.14
N ASP A 43 -4.31 -3.77 8.43
CA ASP A 43 -4.89 -4.69 9.42
C ASP A 43 -6.41 -4.59 9.41
N ALA A 44 -6.96 -3.39 9.35
CA ALA A 44 -8.39 -3.17 9.26
C ALA A 44 -8.97 -3.76 7.97
N LEU A 45 -8.25 -3.61 6.84
CA LEU A 45 -8.66 -4.21 5.57
C LEU A 45 -8.77 -5.73 5.71
N GLN A 46 -7.77 -6.37 6.32
CA GLN A 46 -7.78 -7.82 6.52
C GLN A 46 -8.94 -8.25 7.42
N GLU A 47 -9.16 -7.54 8.52
CA GLU A 47 -10.25 -7.84 9.45
C GLU A 47 -11.63 -7.67 8.81
N ARG A 48 -11.84 -6.57 8.08
CA ARG A 48 -13.13 -6.30 7.44
C ARG A 48 -13.40 -7.28 6.30
N THR A 49 -12.39 -7.66 5.55
CA THR A 49 -12.51 -8.68 4.50
C THR A 49 -12.90 -10.04 5.10
N ALA A 50 -12.25 -10.43 6.19
CA ALA A 50 -12.59 -11.68 6.89
C ALA A 50 -14.01 -11.66 7.45
N ALA A 51 -14.49 -10.52 7.91
CA ALA A 51 -15.84 -10.35 8.46
C ALA A 51 -16.93 -10.21 7.40
N GLY A 52 -16.56 -10.08 6.12
CA GLY A 52 -17.52 -9.84 5.05
C GLY A 52 -18.09 -8.42 5.05
N ASP A 53 -17.42 -7.48 5.72
CA ASP A 53 -17.79 -6.07 5.72
C ASP A 53 -17.20 -5.39 4.49
N TRP A 54 -17.85 -5.61 3.35
CA TRP A 54 -17.32 -5.22 2.04
C TRP A 54 -17.27 -3.72 1.83
N GLN A 55 -18.19 -2.99 2.42
CA GLN A 55 -18.21 -1.53 2.31
C GLN A 55 -16.96 -0.93 2.99
N GLU A 56 -16.66 -1.37 4.20
CA GLU A 56 -15.50 -0.89 4.94
C GLU A 56 -14.19 -1.41 4.33
N ALA A 57 -14.17 -2.66 3.85
CA ALA A 57 -13.02 -3.21 3.14
C ALA A 57 -12.71 -2.38 1.90
N LEU A 58 -13.72 -2.00 1.13
CA LEU A 58 -13.56 -1.16 -0.05
C LEU A 58 -12.95 0.20 0.32
N ARG A 59 -13.45 0.82 1.39
CA ARG A 59 -12.96 2.12 1.85
C ARG A 59 -11.48 2.04 2.21
N ARG A 60 -11.08 1.00 2.94
CA ARG A 60 -9.68 0.81 3.36
C ARG A 60 -8.76 0.54 2.18
N ALA A 61 -9.19 -0.32 1.25
CA ALA A 61 -8.42 -0.61 0.04
C ALA A 61 -8.24 0.66 -0.83
N HIS A 62 -9.29 1.47 -0.94
CA HIS A 62 -9.23 2.72 -1.68
C HIS A 62 -8.23 3.70 -1.06
N ASN A 63 -8.25 3.83 0.27
CA ASN A 63 -7.30 4.68 0.99
C ASN A 63 -5.86 4.21 0.77
N LEU A 64 -5.60 2.92 0.90
CA LEU A 64 -4.27 2.34 0.72
C LEU A 64 -3.77 2.53 -0.71
N LYS A 65 -4.65 2.38 -1.71
CA LYS A 65 -4.30 2.66 -3.10
C LYS A 65 -3.73 4.08 -3.26
N GLY A 66 -4.44 5.07 -2.71
CA GLY A 66 -4.04 6.48 -2.81
C GLY A 66 -2.74 6.77 -2.05
N VAL A 67 -2.61 6.26 -0.84
CA VAL A 67 -1.40 6.44 -0.03
C VAL A 67 -0.19 5.84 -0.73
N CYS A 68 -0.31 4.62 -1.23
CA CYS A 68 0.80 3.95 -1.94
C CYS A 68 1.18 4.70 -3.21
N ALA A 69 0.20 5.20 -3.96
CA ALA A 69 0.48 6.00 -5.16
C ALA A 69 1.28 7.25 -4.81
N ASN A 70 0.90 7.96 -3.75
CA ASN A 70 1.58 9.18 -3.32
C ASN A 70 3.02 8.91 -2.85
N LEU A 71 3.28 7.72 -2.34
CA LEU A 71 4.61 7.33 -1.86
C LEU A 71 5.49 6.70 -2.94
N GLY A 72 4.98 6.58 -4.18
CA GLY A 72 5.74 5.97 -5.27
C GLY A 72 5.75 4.45 -5.24
N LEU A 73 4.90 3.83 -4.42
CA LEU A 73 4.78 2.37 -4.31
C LEU A 73 3.80 1.88 -5.39
N ALA A 74 4.25 1.92 -6.66
CA ALA A 74 3.39 1.72 -7.82
C ALA A 74 2.77 0.32 -7.85
N ASP A 75 3.55 -0.72 -7.55
CA ASP A 75 3.03 -2.10 -7.59
C ASP A 75 2.00 -2.36 -6.50
N LEU A 76 2.24 -1.85 -5.28
CA LEU A 76 1.25 -1.94 -4.20
C LEU A 76 -0.01 -1.15 -4.54
N SER A 77 0.15 0.07 -5.08
CA SER A 77 -0.99 0.88 -5.50
C SER A 77 -1.83 0.14 -6.53
N ALA A 78 -1.19 -0.48 -7.53
CA ALA A 78 -1.87 -1.29 -8.55
C ALA A 78 -2.58 -2.49 -7.95
N ALA A 79 -1.96 -3.16 -6.97
CA ALA A 79 -2.56 -4.30 -6.30
C ALA A 79 -3.82 -3.90 -5.52
N PHE A 80 -3.77 -2.79 -4.78
CA PHE A 80 -4.95 -2.26 -4.09
C PHE A 80 -6.01 -1.77 -5.06
N ALA A 81 -5.61 -1.17 -6.19
CA ALA A 81 -6.54 -0.76 -7.23
C ALA A 81 -7.32 -1.96 -7.80
N GLY A 82 -6.63 -3.08 -8.01
CA GLY A 82 -7.27 -4.32 -8.45
C GLY A 82 -8.28 -4.84 -7.43
N LEU A 83 -7.96 -4.78 -6.16
CA LEU A 83 -8.87 -5.18 -5.09
C LEU A 83 -10.09 -4.26 -5.03
N VAL A 84 -9.89 -2.95 -5.14
CA VAL A 84 -10.97 -1.96 -5.20
C VAL A 84 -11.91 -2.28 -6.37
N GLN A 85 -11.35 -2.58 -7.54
CA GLN A 85 -12.14 -2.92 -8.72
C GLN A 85 -12.99 -4.17 -8.52
N LEU A 86 -12.39 -5.20 -7.90
CA LEU A 86 -13.13 -6.43 -7.57
C LEU A 86 -14.28 -6.14 -6.60
N LEU A 87 -14.02 -5.40 -5.52
CA LEU A 87 -15.02 -5.09 -4.50
C LEU A 87 -16.15 -4.22 -5.02
N ARG A 88 -15.93 -3.47 -6.09
CA ARG A 88 -16.96 -2.67 -6.77
C ARG A 88 -17.75 -3.45 -7.81
N SER A 89 -17.26 -4.63 -8.20
CA SER A 89 -17.93 -5.43 -9.22
C SER A 89 -19.15 -6.11 -8.63
N GLU A 90 -20.21 -6.26 -9.44
CA GLU A 90 -21.40 -6.99 -9.04
C GLU A 90 -21.12 -8.49 -9.02
N GLY A 91 -21.61 -9.16 -7.99
CA GLY A 91 -21.55 -10.61 -7.90
C GLY A 91 -20.18 -11.21 -7.64
N PHE A 92 -19.22 -10.42 -7.14
CA PHE A 92 -17.94 -11.01 -6.77
C PHE A 92 -18.14 -12.02 -5.64
N GLN A 93 -17.28 -13.04 -5.66
CA GLN A 93 -17.32 -14.07 -4.61
C GLN A 93 -16.40 -13.66 -3.44
N PRO A 94 -16.83 -13.85 -2.18
CA PRO A 94 -15.97 -13.56 -1.02
C PRO A 94 -14.58 -14.21 -1.12
N ARG A 95 -14.52 -15.45 -1.65
CA ARG A 95 -13.27 -16.15 -1.85
C ARG A 95 -12.30 -15.39 -2.78
N GLN A 96 -12.83 -14.74 -3.81
CA GLN A 96 -12.02 -13.95 -4.73
C GLN A 96 -11.35 -12.79 -4.01
N ALA A 97 -12.10 -12.07 -3.18
CA ALA A 97 -11.56 -10.94 -2.40
C ALA A 97 -10.52 -11.42 -1.40
N GLN A 98 -10.79 -12.51 -0.69
CA GLN A 98 -9.88 -13.09 0.28
C GLN A 98 -8.59 -13.55 -0.38
N SER A 99 -8.69 -14.22 -1.53
CA SER A 99 -7.53 -14.71 -2.28
C SER A 99 -6.68 -13.56 -2.83
N GLN A 100 -7.34 -12.53 -3.37
CA GLN A 100 -6.63 -11.38 -3.93
C GLN A 100 -5.91 -10.59 -2.84
N LEU A 101 -6.55 -10.41 -1.67
CA LEU A 101 -5.93 -9.77 -0.53
C LEU A 101 -4.74 -10.59 0.00
N ALA A 102 -4.90 -11.90 0.10
CA ALA A 102 -3.83 -12.79 0.55
C ALA A 102 -2.58 -12.68 -0.33
N ALA A 103 -2.75 -12.47 -1.63
CA ALA A 103 -1.63 -12.27 -2.54
C ALA A 103 -0.89 -10.95 -2.31
N ILE A 104 -1.55 -9.95 -1.72
CA ILE A 104 -0.93 -8.65 -1.42
C ILE A 104 -0.07 -8.75 -0.15
N VAL A 105 -0.40 -9.62 0.79
CA VAL A 105 0.26 -9.69 2.10
C VAL A 105 1.78 -9.79 2.01
N PRO A 106 2.38 -10.71 1.24
CA PRO A 106 3.84 -10.79 1.17
C PRO A 106 4.49 -9.53 0.62
N GLN A 107 3.87 -8.89 -0.36
CA GLN A 107 4.37 -7.65 -0.94
C GLN A 107 4.31 -6.51 0.06
N TRP A 108 3.21 -6.41 0.82
CA TRP A 108 3.04 -5.43 1.88
C TRP A 108 4.10 -5.62 2.97
N GLU A 109 4.25 -6.84 3.47
CA GLU A 109 5.21 -7.14 4.54
C GLU A 109 6.64 -6.83 4.12
N LYS A 110 7.03 -7.20 2.90
CA LYS A 110 8.35 -6.90 2.36
C LYS A 110 8.59 -5.39 2.28
N THR A 111 7.60 -4.65 1.80
CA THR A 111 7.68 -3.19 1.68
C THR A 111 7.88 -2.54 3.04
N LEU A 112 7.07 -2.91 4.04
CA LEU A 112 7.20 -2.36 5.39
C LEU A 112 8.55 -2.71 6.02
N ARG A 113 9.03 -3.93 5.77
CA ARG A 113 10.32 -4.35 6.30
C ARG A 113 11.45 -3.43 5.84
N TYR A 114 11.51 -3.14 4.55
CA TYR A 114 12.59 -2.28 4.03
C TYR A 114 12.41 -0.81 4.37
N ILE A 115 11.17 -0.32 4.41
CA ILE A 115 10.91 1.05 4.91
C ILE A 115 11.37 1.17 6.36
N GLY A 116 11.17 0.14 7.18
CA GLY A 116 11.60 0.12 8.57
C GLY A 116 13.12 0.19 8.75
N GLU A 117 13.89 -0.08 7.69
CA GLU A 117 15.35 -0.01 7.70
C GLU A 117 15.89 1.39 7.32
N LEU A 118 15.03 2.34 7.00
CA LEU A 118 15.43 3.73 6.72
C LEU A 118 16.02 4.38 7.97
N GLU A 119 17.13 5.05 7.79
CA GLU A 119 17.82 5.79 8.84
C GLU A 119 17.27 7.19 9.02
#